data_524ccce5d620251ead405e40cc7d9258
#
_entry.id   524ccce5d620251ead405e40cc7d9258
#
_cell.length_a   1.000
_cell.length_b   1.000
_cell.length_c   1.000
_cell.angle_alpha   90.00
_cell.angle_beta   90.00
_cell.angle_gamma   90.00
#
_symmetry.space_group_name_H-M   'P 1'
#
loop_
_entity.id
_entity.type
_entity.pdbx_description
1 polymer ?
#
loop_
_entity_poly.entity_id
_entity_poly.type
_entity_poly.pdbx_seq_one_letter_code
_entity_poly.pdbx_strand_id
1 'polypeptide(L)'
;MALAFAMPSAIQAQAPRDMWDFVTSFTCSTGRQHGVVYDGEYIYTSAWGKSSTVLSMFYKYDLDGNLIEEFDVAGIENSDNYMRDMTYDGQYVYGCDAHSGTIWCYDLRNRTLVGQINTAFNELGTCTYDPVHDAFWVGERATGSSPNLHLDLKLVDRNGTVIQTATTHNLGGHSVHGTGYFTDEEGAPHIYLFAVEGFTAHVFDYNIEADSMDPNYIFDFSVTPGWGYACSAGGAFIGECNGSICFFGDVDKSPNLIGIYALGDYTPTPPTPPEGNIFFDFNDGIMRWTTIDADDDGYCWTTRQNWGYPENPYSVTSASYDDITQTALHPQNYLVSPYKLDCEEITFMACAQDAEHPTEHFGVAVSTTGNTDAEDFTIVWETDLTAKASGFWYEYDVDLRAYQGQDIYVAIVHFNCSDQFMLNIDDIMLYRTYDNVAERTSAMLSVYPNPSNGDVIIEGTGKLIVTNTLGQQILTRDIDNQATLTLPTGMYFIRLENEKETYVNKLVVK
;
A
#
# COMPACT_ATOMS: atom_id res chain seq x y z
N MET A 1 -17.48 -41.24 -27.91
CA MET A 1 -17.74 -40.77 -26.54
C MET A 1 -17.27 -39.33 -26.51
N ALA A 2 -18.17 -38.38 -26.65
CA ALA A 2 -17.83 -36.96 -26.74
C ALA A 2 -17.74 -36.42 -25.30
N LEU A 3 -16.56 -35.91 -24.91
CA LEU A 3 -16.40 -35.15 -23.68
C LEU A 3 -17.06 -33.77 -23.93
N ALA A 4 -18.11 -33.51 -23.21
CA ALA A 4 -18.66 -32.18 -23.10
C ALA A 4 -17.74 -31.38 -22.15
N PHE A 5 -17.04 -30.38 -22.66
CA PHE A 5 -16.44 -29.34 -21.85
C PHE A 5 -17.57 -28.52 -21.25
N ALA A 6 -17.68 -28.53 -19.93
CA ALA A 6 -18.51 -27.58 -19.23
C ALA A 6 -17.85 -26.20 -19.39
N MET A 7 -18.55 -25.29 -20.04
CA MET A 7 -18.16 -23.87 -20.01
C MET A 7 -18.26 -23.38 -18.56
N PRO A 8 -17.33 -22.55 -18.09
CA PRO A 8 -17.47 -21.92 -16.80
C PRO A 8 -18.79 -21.13 -16.79
N SER A 9 -19.58 -21.32 -15.75
CA SER A 9 -20.80 -20.57 -15.52
C SER A 9 -20.44 -19.09 -15.50
N ALA A 10 -21.09 -18.30 -16.36
CA ALA A 10 -21.02 -16.85 -16.33
C ALA A 10 -21.20 -16.42 -14.87
N ILE A 11 -20.25 -15.61 -14.36
CA ILE A 11 -20.38 -14.93 -13.07
C ILE A 11 -21.67 -14.12 -13.18
N GLN A 12 -22.71 -14.60 -12.53
CA GLN A 12 -23.95 -13.88 -12.43
C GLN A 12 -23.66 -12.74 -11.48
N ALA A 13 -23.70 -11.48 -11.98
CA ALA A 13 -23.51 -10.32 -11.12
C ALA A 13 -24.41 -10.48 -9.88
N GLN A 14 -23.79 -10.54 -8.72
CA GLN A 14 -24.48 -10.66 -7.46
C GLN A 14 -25.31 -9.37 -7.26
N ALA A 15 -26.51 -9.48 -6.71
CA ALA A 15 -27.28 -8.29 -6.41
C ALA A 15 -26.52 -7.39 -5.41
N PRO A 16 -26.58 -6.06 -5.55
CA PRO A 16 -26.02 -5.14 -4.57
C PRO A 16 -26.40 -5.54 -3.15
N ARG A 17 -25.48 -5.44 -2.21
CA ARG A 17 -25.70 -5.76 -0.79
C ARG A 17 -25.82 -4.47 0.00
N ASP A 18 -26.79 -4.43 0.89
CA ASP A 18 -26.94 -3.33 1.84
C ASP A 18 -25.90 -3.47 2.98
N MET A 19 -25.64 -2.35 3.65
CA MET A 19 -24.77 -2.33 4.85
C MET A 19 -25.29 -3.29 5.91
N TRP A 20 -24.40 -4.13 6.43
CA TRP A 20 -24.63 -5.19 7.41
C TRP A 20 -25.45 -6.37 6.91
N ASP A 21 -25.59 -6.54 5.59
CA ASP A 21 -26.11 -7.77 5.04
C ASP A 21 -25.19 -8.95 5.39
N PHE A 22 -25.82 -10.01 5.94
CA PHE A 22 -25.08 -11.22 6.31
C PHE A 22 -24.53 -11.93 5.05
N VAL A 23 -23.23 -12.18 5.03
CA VAL A 23 -22.57 -12.92 3.95
C VAL A 23 -22.44 -14.38 4.31
N THR A 24 -21.69 -14.68 5.38
CA THR A 24 -21.49 -16.06 5.89
C THR A 24 -20.95 -16.03 7.31
N SER A 25 -20.98 -17.17 7.95
CA SER A 25 -20.25 -17.42 9.20
C SER A 25 -19.86 -18.88 9.31
N PHE A 26 -18.73 -19.14 9.93
CA PHE A 26 -18.27 -20.51 10.17
C PHE A 26 -17.51 -20.62 11.49
N THR A 27 -17.49 -21.84 12.01
CA THR A 27 -16.73 -22.17 13.20
C THR A 27 -15.35 -22.67 12.80
N CYS A 28 -14.31 -22.06 13.34
CA CYS A 28 -12.93 -22.42 13.09
C CYS A 28 -12.58 -23.85 13.57
N SER A 29 -11.47 -24.39 13.09
CA SER A 29 -10.99 -25.73 13.48
C SER A 29 -10.56 -25.83 14.94
N THR A 30 -10.17 -24.69 15.55
CA THR A 30 -9.72 -24.61 16.94
C THR A 30 -10.14 -23.29 17.60
N GLY A 31 -9.94 -23.17 18.90
CA GLY A 31 -10.10 -21.92 19.65
C GLY A 31 -8.79 -21.16 19.82
N ARG A 32 -8.86 -19.98 20.45
CA ARG A 32 -7.73 -19.07 20.72
C ARG A 32 -7.09 -18.48 19.47
N GLN A 33 -7.90 -18.25 18.46
CA GLN A 33 -7.52 -17.45 17.32
C GLN A 33 -7.80 -15.97 17.65
N HIS A 34 -7.04 -15.04 17.12
CA HIS A 34 -7.11 -13.65 17.54
C HIS A 34 -7.27 -12.68 16.38
N GLY A 35 -6.38 -12.67 15.42
CA GLY A 35 -6.47 -11.80 14.28
C GLY A 35 -7.23 -12.48 13.15
N VAL A 36 -7.88 -11.70 12.30
CA VAL A 36 -8.49 -12.17 11.05
C VAL A 36 -8.12 -11.24 9.91
N VAL A 37 -7.84 -11.80 8.74
CA VAL A 37 -7.58 -11.08 7.49
C VAL A 37 -8.03 -11.91 6.30
N TYR A 38 -8.39 -11.26 5.21
CA TYR A 38 -8.74 -11.88 3.94
C TYR A 38 -7.82 -11.33 2.84
N ASP A 39 -7.16 -12.21 2.07
CA ASP A 39 -6.19 -11.83 1.03
C ASP A 39 -6.80 -11.73 -0.38
N GLY A 40 -8.12 -11.82 -0.50
CA GLY A 40 -8.86 -11.85 -1.76
C GLY A 40 -9.26 -13.25 -2.20
N GLU A 41 -8.65 -14.30 -1.62
CA GLU A 41 -8.95 -15.70 -1.91
C GLU A 41 -9.25 -16.50 -0.65
N TYR A 42 -8.45 -16.31 0.42
CA TYR A 42 -8.54 -17.07 1.66
C TYR A 42 -8.63 -16.19 2.89
N ILE A 43 -9.28 -16.72 3.92
CA ILE A 43 -9.31 -16.11 5.24
C ILE A 43 -8.18 -16.70 6.08
N TYR A 44 -7.38 -15.83 6.68
CA TYR A 44 -6.32 -16.22 7.61
C TYR A 44 -6.65 -15.73 9.00
N THR A 45 -6.41 -16.59 9.99
CA THR A 45 -6.45 -16.22 11.38
C THR A 45 -5.12 -16.51 12.05
N SER A 46 -4.69 -15.63 12.94
CA SER A 46 -3.55 -15.88 13.81
C SER A 46 -3.99 -16.60 15.08
N ALA A 47 -3.12 -17.37 15.68
CA ALA A 47 -3.39 -18.07 16.94
C ALA A 47 -2.13 -18.28 17.76
N TRP A 48 -2.32 -18.57 19.04
CA TRP A 48 -1.25 -18.99 19.91
C TRP A 48 -0.61 -20.27 19.42
N GLY A 49 0.70 -20.35 19.61
CA GLY A 49 1.46 -21.51 19.21
C GLY A 49 1.12 -22.79 19.97
N LYS A 50 1.49 -23.91 19.36
CA LYS A 50 1.20 -25.26 19.88
C LYS A 50 2.22 -25.75 20.91
N SER A 51 3.37 -25.07 21.03
CA SER A 51 4.47 -25.50 21.92
C SER A 51 5.42 -24.36 22.26
N SER A 52 6.39 -24.60 23.12
CA SER A 52 7.46 -23.64 23.45
C SER A 52 8.42 -23.33 22.27
N THR A 53 8.33 -24.05 21.17
CA THR A 53 9.12 -23.83 19.95
C THR A 53 8.28 -23.32 18.78
N VAL A 54 6.96 -23.44 18.86
CA VAL A 54 6.00 -22.92 17.89
C VAL A 54 5.12 -21.95 18.65
N LEU A 55 5.48 -20.68 18.61
CA LEU A 55 4.90 -19.66 19.48
C LEU A 55 3.64 -19.03 18.89
N SER A 56 3.51 -19.01 17.57
CA SER A 56 2.35 -18.47 16.87
C SER A 56 2.04 -19.27 15.61
N MET A 57 0.78 -19.32 15.22
CA MET A 57 0.26 -20.09 14.09
C MET A 57 -0.61 -19.23 13.22
N PHE A 58 -0.62 -19.53 11.91
CA PHE A 58 -1.69 -19.14 11.01
C PHE A 58 -2.57 -20.34 10.66
N TYR A 59 -3.87 -20.06 10.51
CA TYR A 59 -4.84 -20.98 9.97
C TYR A 59 -5.45 -20.35 8.71
N LYS A 60 -5.45 -21.10 7.61
CA LYS A 60 -5.97 -20.69 6.31
C LYS A 60 -7.30 -21.40 6.06
N TYR A 61 -8.34 -20.63 5.76
CA TYR A 61 -9.69 -21.12 5.48
C TYR A 61 -10.17 -20.63 4.12
N ASP A 62 -11.01 -21.40 3.43
CA ASP A 62 -11.83 -20.89 2.36
C ASP A 62 -13.05 -20.11 2.91
N LEU A 63 -13.81 -19.46 2.01
CA LEU A 63 -15.00 -18.70 2.40
C LEU A 63 -16.15 -19.58 2.95
N ASP A 64 -16.12 -20.88 2.71
CA ASP A 64 -17.07 -21.87 3.28
C ASP A 64 -16.65 -22.33 4.69
N GLY A 65 -15.47 -21.90 5.16
CA GLY A 65 -14.93 -22.22 6.48
C GLY A 65 -14.20 -23.57 6.54
N ASN A 66 -13.85 -24.16 5.40
CA ASN A 66 -13.02 -25.36 5.38
C ASN A 66 -11.57 -24.96 5.68
N LEU A 67 -10.95 -25.67 6.64
CA LEU A 67 -9.52 -25.51 6.90
C LEU A 67 -8.72 -26.05 5.73
N ILE A 68 -8.02 -25.19 5.04
CA ILE A 68 -7.13 -25.54 3.92
C ILE A 68 -5.75 -25.90 4.44
N GLU A 69 -5.24 -25.12 5.41
CA GLU A 69 -3.90 -25.29 5.93
C GLU A 69 -3.70 -24.66 7.30
N GLU A 70 -2.67 -25.13 8.02
CA GLU A 70 -2.14 -24.49 9.22
C GLU A 70 -0.60 -24.49 9.14
N PHE A 71 0.04 -23.37 9.54
CA PHE A 71 1.50 -23.25 9.50
C PHE A 71 2.03 -22.31 10.58
N ASP A 72 3.33 -22.48 10.90
CA ASP A 72 4.02 -21.66 11.90
C ASP A 72 4.27 -20.26 11.35
N VAL A 73 4.20 -19.25 12.23
CA VAL A 73 4.69 -17.90 11.91
C VAL A 73 6.20 -17.89 12.16
N ALA A 74 6.97 -18.18 11.13
CA ALA A 74 8.43 -18.25 11.23
C ALA A 74 9.05 -16.84 11.36
N GLY A 75 10.16 -16.74 12.09
CA GLY A 75 10.96 -15.52 12.22
C GLY A 75 10.53 -14.58 13.34
N ILE A 76 9.41 -14.83 14.02
CA ILE A 76 9.00 -14.09 15.20
C ILE A 76 9.39 -14.91 16.44
N GLU A 77 10.36 -14.42 17.20
CA GLU A 77 10.85 -15.07 18.40
C GLU A 77 10.41 -14.28 19.65
N ASN A 78 9.90 -14.95 20.66
CA ASN A 78 9.72 -14.48 22.04
C ASN A 78 8.38 -13.87 22.49
N SER A 79 7.22 -14.10 21.86
CA SER A 79 5.96 -13.73 22.47
C SER A 79 4.84 -14.75 22.25
N ASP A 80 3.78 -14.68 23.04
CA ASP A 80 2.67 -15.63 23.01
C ASP A 80 1.41 -15.09 22.32
N ASN A 81 1.47 -13.87 21.72
CA ASN A 81 0.29 -13.19 21.16
C ASN A 81 0.65 -12.34 19.95
N TYR A 82 1.31 -12.92 18.99
CA TYR A 82 1.62 -12.22 17.75
C TYR A 82 0.37 -11.96 16.92
N MET A 83 0.44 -10.83 16.16
CA MET A 83 -0.60 -10.50 15.20
C MET A 83 -2.01 -10.62 15.78
N ARG A 84 -2.20 -10.02 16.97
CA ARG A 84 -3.46 -10.07 17.69
C ARG A 84 -4.61 -9.48 16.90
N ASP A 85 -4.39 -8.34 16.26
CA ASP A 85 -5.26 -7.74 15.27
C ASP A 85 -4.46 -7.63 13.99
N MET A 86 -5.06 -7.90 12.86
CA MET A 86 -4.37 -8.00 11.58
C MET A 86 -5.05 -7.16 10.52
N THR A 87 -4.24 -6.68 9.60
CA THR A 87 -4.68 -5.96 8.40
C THR A 87 -3.87 -6.39 7.18
N TYR A 88 -4.35 -6.09 6.00
CA TYR A 88 -3.73 -6.44 4.73
C TYR A 88 -3.64 -5.19 3.84
N ASP A 89 -2.47 -4.92 3.28
CA ASP A 89 -2.25 -3.75 2.42
C ASP A 89 -2.38 -4.05 0.91
N GLY A 90 -2.87 -5.26 0.59
CA GLY A 90 -2.95 -5.77 -0.78
C GLY A 90 -1.79 -6.71 -1.14
N GLN A 91 -0.74 -6.75 -0.32
CA GLN A 91 0.44 -7.59 -0.55
C GLN A 91 0.87 -8.36 0.70
N TYR A 92 1.00 -7.70 1.82
CA TYR A 92 1.46 -8.28 3.08
C TYR A 92 0.42 -8.16 4.18
N VAL A 93 0.47 -9.11 5.10
CA VAL A 93 -0.28 -9.01 6.35
C VAL A 93 0.54 -8.28 7.38
N TYR A 94 -0.09 -7.33 8.02
CA TYR A 94 0.45 -6.62 9.17
C TYR A 94 -0.34 -7.00 10.40
N GLY A 95 0.36 -7.21 11.50
CA GLY A 95 -0.31 -7.54 12.75
C GLY A 95 0.40 -6.93 13.95
N CYS A 96 -0.39 -6.42 14.87
CA CYS A 96 0.14 -5.82 16.09
C CYS A 96 0.53 -6.87 17.13
N ASP A 97 1.62 -6.61 17.85
CA ASP A 97 2.06 -7.40 18.99
C ASP A 97 1.46 -6.86 20.30
N ALA A 98 0.69 -7.70 20.97
CA ALA A 98 0.04 -7.33 22.23
C ALA A 98 1.01 -7.14 23.42
N HIS A 99 2.28 -7.45 23.26
CA HIS A 99 3.32 -7.34 24.30
C HIS A 99 4.44 -6.37 23.95
N SER A 100 4.36 -5.75 22.81
CA SER A 100 5.31 -4.70 22.38
C SER A 100 4.64 -3.66 21.50
N GLY A 101 5.35 -2.58 21.22
CA GLY A 101 4.94 -1.55 20.27
C GLY A 101 5.30 -1.91 18.82
N THR A 102 5.29 -3.18 18.44
CA THR A 102 5.73 -3.65 17.13
C THR A 102 4.55 -4.04 16.27
N ILE A 103 4.58 -3.62 15.00
CA ILE A 103 3.73 -4.14 13.94
C ILE A 103 4.60 -5.05 13.10
N TRP A 104 4.24 -6.31 13.00
CA TRP A 104 4.93 -7.30 12.20
C TRP A 104 4.41 -7.30 10.77
N CYS A 105 5.31 -7.38 9.79
CA CYS A 105 4.97 -7.50 8.37
C CYS A 105 5.31 -8.92 7.90
N TYR A 106 4.33 -9.65 7.38
CA TYR A 106 4.46 -11.06 7.03
C TYR A 106 3.92 -11.34 5.62
N ASP A 107 4.70 -12.07 4.85
CA ASP A 107 4.32 -12.59 3.54
C ASP A 107 3.63 -13.96 3.72
N LEU A 108 2.31 -13.99 3.51
CA LEU A 108 1.53 -15.22 3.63
C LEU A 108 1.84 -16.23 2.53
N ARG A 109 2.16 -15.77 1.31
CA ARG A 109 2.45 -16.64 0.16
C ARG A 109 3.77 -17.37 0.38
N ASN A 110 4.82 -16.64 0.73
CA ASN A 110 6.16 -17.19 0.96
C ASN A 110 6.37 -17.70 2.40
N ARG A 111 5.44 -17.40 3.32
CA ARG A 111 5.49 -17.77 4.76
C ARG A 111 6.74 -17.25 5.45
N THR A 112 7.10 -16.01 5.16
CA THR A 112 8.28 -15.38 5.71
C THR A 112 7.95 -14.06 6.39
N LEU A 113 8.68 -13.76 7.47
CA LEU A 113 8.69 -12.43 8.06
C LEU A 113 9.46 -11.50 7.11
N VAL A 114 8.78 -10.48 6.61
CA VAL A 114 9.36 -9.47 5.70
C VAL A 114 10.05 -8.37 6.50
N GLY A 115 9.44 -7.94 7.61
CA GLY A 115 9.99 -6.87 8.41
C GLY A 115 9.12 -6.55 9.62
N GLN A 116 9.42 -5.41 10.24
CA GLN A 116 8.67 -4.89 11.38
C GLN A 116 8.69 -3.36 11.41
N ILE A 117 7.62 -2.77 11.92
CA ILE A 117 7.53 -1.34 12.22
C ILE A 117 7.59 -1.20 13.75
N ASN A 118 8.59 -0.50 14.25
CA ASN A 118 8.74 -0.25 15.68
C ASN A 118 8.12 1.10 16.02
N THR A 119 7.07 1.09 16.81
CA THR A 119 6.39 2.30 17.27
C THR A 119 6.93 2.77 18.63
N ALA A 120 6.53 3.96 19.05
CA ALA A 120 6.87 4.49 20.38
C ALA A 120 5.95 3.94 21.50
N PHE A 121 5.06 2.99 21.20
CA PHE A 121 4.11 2.42 22.17
C PHE A 121 4.71 1.23 22.91
N ASN A 122 4.17 0.93 24.09
CA ASN A 122 4.62 -0.21 24.88
C ASN A 122 3.93 -1.52 24.45
N GLU A 123 2.63 -1.45 24.17
CA GLU A 123 1.80 -2.59 23.78
C GLU A 123 0.75 -2.12 22.80
N LEU A 124 0.55 -2.84 21.71
CA LEU A 124 -0.48 -2.57 20.72
C LEU A 124 -1.66 -3.53 20.89
N GLY A 125 -2.87 -2.99 20.87
CA GLY A 125 -4.11 -3.78 20.96
C GLY A 125 -4.78 -3.99 19.62
N THR A 126 -4.65 -3.03 18.72
CA THR A 126 -5.30 -3.03 17.40
C THR A 126 -4.41 -2.44 16.32
N CYS A 127 -4.67 -2.84 15.07
CA CYS A 127 -3.92 -2.38 13.91
C CYS A 127 -4.79 -2.48 12.66
N THR A 128 -5.02 -1.37 11.95
CA THR A 128 -5.66 -1.39 10.63
C THR A 128 -4.92 -0.48 9.65
N TYR A 129 -4.85 -0.89 8.40
CA TYR A 129 -4.17 -0.16 7.33
C TYR A 129 -5.05 0.96 6.78
N ASP A 130 -4.47 2.13 6.63
CA ASP A 130 -5.04 3.31 5.98
C ASP A 130 -4.41 3.47 4.59
N PRO A 131 -5.13 3.13 3.52
CA PRO A 131 -4.58 3.19 2.17
C PRO A 131 -4.37 4.61 1.65
N VAL A 132 -5.04 5.61 2.23
CA VAL A 132 -4.92 7.02 1.83
C VAL A 132 -3.56 7.59 2.25
N HIS A 133 -3.14 7.27 3.47
CA HIS A 133 -1.88 7.78 4.04
C HIS A 133 -0.73 6.76 3.93
N ASP A 134 -1.03 5.54 3.47
CA ASP A 134 -0.09 4.42 3.52
C ASP A 134 0.52 4.24 4.90
N ALA A 135 -0.32 4.12 5.87
CA ALA A 135 0.02 4.14 7.27
C ALA A 135 -0.92 3.22 8.07
N PHE A 136 -0.71 3.09 9.36
CA PHE A 136 -1.47 2.17 10.20
C PHE A 136 -2.12 2.91 11.36
N TRP A 137 -3.45 2.82 11.48
CA TRP A 137 -4.14 3.21 12.68
C TRP A 137 -3.94 2.13 13.74
N VAL A 138 -3.32 2.51 14.84
CA VAL A 138 -3.03 1.62 15.96
C VAL A 138 -3.65 2.15 17.24
N GLY A 139 -4.09 1.23 18.10
CA GLY A 139 -4.53 1.53 19.45
C GLY A 139 -3.65 0.87 20.49
N GLU A 140 -3.24 1.60 21.53
CA GLU A 140 -2.54 1.00 22.67
C GLU A 140 -3.46 0.01 23.41
N ARG A 141 -2.91 -1.12 23.79
CA ARG A 141 -3.62 -2.07 24.62
C ARG A 141 -3.87 -1.48 25.99
N ALA A 142 -5.13 -1.36 26.38
CA ALA A 142 -5.48 -0.95 27.73
C ALA A 142 -5.05 -2.01 28.73
N THR A 143 -4.07 -1.70 29.57
CA THR A 143 -3.65 -2.54 30.68
C THR A 143 -4.43 -2.15 31.93
N GLY A 144 -5.32 -3.02 32.39
CA GLY A 144 -6.02 -2.88 33.67
C GLY A 144 -7.53 -3.05 33.60
N SER A 145 -8.13 -3.30 34.73
CA SER A 145 -9.57 -3.47 34.94
C SER A 145 -10.33 -2.14 35.08
N SER A 146 -9.90 -1.09 34.40
CA SER A 146 -10.56 0.21 34.48
C SER A 146 -11.80 0.23 33.54
N PRO A 147 -12.96 0.63 34.05
CA PRO A 147 -14.17 0.75 33.23
C PRO A 147 -14.13 1.92 32.22
N ASN A 148 -13.06 2.67 32.18
CA ASN A 148 -12.86 3.81 31.28
C ASN A 148 -11.79 3.45 30.23
N LEU A 149 -12.06 2.45 29.43
CA LEU A 149 -11.17 2.08 28.31
C LEU A 149 -11.37 3.12 27.20
N HIS A 150 -10.49 4.10 27.17
CA HIS A 150 -10.27 4.92 26.00
C HIS A 150 -9.27 4.18 25.11
N LEU A 151 -9.63 3.96 23.86
CA LEU A 151 -8.66 3.54 22.89
C LEU A 151 -8.15 4.80 22.18
N ASP A 152 -7.01 5.32 22.58
CA ASP A 152 -6.34 6.39 21.85
C ASP A 152 -5.79 5.80 20.55
N LEU A 153 -6.41 6.18 19.42
CA LEU A 153 -5.96 5.77 18.10
C LEU A 153 -4.89 6.74 17.59
N LYS A 154 -3.88 6.20 16.95
CA LYS A 154 -2.81 6.99 16.34
C LYS A 154 -2.47 6.40 14.97
N LEU A 155 -2.36 7.28 13.99
CA LEU A 155 -1.87 6.93 12.66
C LEU A 155 -0.34 6.94 12.68
N VAL A 156 0.26 5.81 12.35
CA VAL A 156 1.71 5.59 12.39
C VAL A 156 2.18 5.28 10.97
N ASP A 157 3.16 6.01 10.49
CA ASP A 157 3.77 5.74 9.19
C ASP A 157 4.62 4.44 9.21
N ARG A 158 5.12 4.04 8.05
CA ARG A 158 5.95 2.82 7.91
C ARG A 158 7.30 2.91 8.66
N ASN A 159 7.72 4.09 9.11
CA ASN A 159 8.91 4.29 9.95
C ASN A 159 8.61 4.25 11.46
N GLY A 160 7.37 4.04 11.84
CA GLY A 160 6.93 4.04 13.24
C GLY A 160 6.66 5.44 13.82
N THR A 161 6.60 6.47 12.96
CA THR A 161 6.35 7.86 13.41
C THR A 161 4.85 8.14 13.45
N VAL A 162 4.39 8.73 14.55
CA VAL A 162 2.99 9.18 14.67
C VAL A 162 2.78 10.42 13.79
N ILE A 163 1.87 10.34 12.82
CA ILE A 163 1.55 11.43 11.89
C ILE A 163 0.18 12.06 12.17
N GLN A 164 -0.71 11.32 12.84
CA GLN A 164 -2.02 11.82 13.26
C GLN A 164 -2.46 11.14 14.57
N THR A 165 -3.31 11.82 15.34
CA THR A 165 -3.96 11.26 16.53
C THR A 165 -5.45 11.44 16.43
N ALA A 166 -6.20 10.44 16.89
CA ALA A 166 -7.66 10.46 16.97
C ALA A 166 -8.09 10.41 18.43
N THR A 167 -9.12 11.17 18.75
CA THR A 167 -9.69 11.20 20.10
C THR A 167 -10.86 10.26 20.17
N THR A 168 -10.70 9.13 20.86
CA THR A 168 -11.82 8.21 21.10
C THR A 168 -12.57 8.60 22.36
N HIS A 169 -13.87 8.31 22.37
CA HIS A 169 -14.73 8.49 23.53
C HIS A 169 -14.81 7.19 24.35
N ASN A 170 -15.32 7.31 25.58
CA ASN A 170 -15.59 6.17 26.43
C ASN A 170 -16.63 5.23 25.77
N LEU A 171 -16.24 3.98 25.54
CA LEU A 171 -17.09 2.96 24.93
C LEU A 171 -18.03 2.25 25.91
N GLY A 172 -18.35 2.87 27.04
CA GLY A 172 -19.35 2.35 27.97
C GLY A 172 -18.94 1.06 28.70
N GLY A 173 -17.65 0.77 28.77
CA GLY A 173 -17.13 -0.48 29.39
C GLY A 173 -16.76 -1.56 28.38
N HIS A 174 -16.97 -1.32 27.09
CA HIS A 174 -16.52 -2.24 26.04
C HIS A 174 -15.00 -2.20 25.87
N SER A 175 -14.41 -3.37 25.65
CA SER A 175 -13.00 -3.52 25.34
C SER A 175 -12.83 -3.73 23.84
N VAL A 176 -12.04 -2.88 23.17
CA VAL A 176 -11.74 -3.01 21.75
C VAL A 176 -10.67 -4.07 21.53
N HIS A 177 -10.91 -4.95 20.58
CA HIS A 177 -10.04 -6.08 20.25
C HIS A 177 -9.62 -6.12 18.78
N GLY A 178 -10.32 -5.42 17.91
CA GLY A 178 -10.02 -5.34 16.49
C GLY A 178 -10.46 -4.01 15.90
N THR A 179 -9.83 -3.63 14.81
CA THR A 179 -10.17 -2.42 14.06
C THR A 179 -10.19 -2.70 12.56
N GLY A 180 -11.05 -1.97 11.83
CA GLY A 180 -11.10 -2.02 10.38
C GLY A 180 -11.23 -0.62 9.80
N TYR A 181 -10.40 -0.28 8.81
CA TYR A 181 -10.52 0.96 8.05
C TYR A 181 -11.61 0.81 6.98
N PHE A 182 -12.46 1.79 6.87
CA PHE A 182 -13.55 1.82 5.92
C PHE A 182 -13.72 3.21 5.33
N THR A 183 -14.03 3.30 4.03
CA THR A 183 -14.41 4.55 3.37
C THR A 183 -15.85 4.39 2.91
N ASP A 184 -16.73 5.28 3.35
CA ASP A 184 -18.14 5.23 3.00
C ASP A 184 -18.41 5.64 1.52
N GLU A 185 -19.67 5.61 1.09
CA GLU A 185 -20.04 5.94 -0.30
C GLU A 185 -19.81 7.41 -0.65
N GLU A 186 -19.76 8.31 0.33
CA GLU A 186 -19.42 9.72 0.17
C GLU A 186 -17.90 9.96 0.15
N GLY A 187 -17.10 8.93 0.43
CA GLY A 187 -15.63 9.00 0.48
C GLY A 187 -15.08 9.40 1.85
N ALA A 188 -15.90 9.47 2.88
CA ALA A 188 -15.42 9.78 4.23
C ALA A 188 -14.73 8.56 4.86
N PRO A 189 -13.54 8.73 5.47
CA PRO A 189 -12.81 7.65 6.10
C PRO A 189 -13.29 7.38 7.53
N HIS A 190 -13.48 6.10 7.85
CA HIS A 190 -13.93 5.61 9.14
C HIS A 190 -13.01 4.53 9.70
N ILE A 191 -12.96 4.39 11.02
CA ILE A 191 -12.40 3.23 11.69
C ILE A 191 -13.52 2.54 12.46
N TYR A 192 -13.82 1.32 12.09
CA TYR A 192 -14.74 0.48 12.84
C TYR A 192 -14.00 -0.20 13.98
N LEU A 193 -14.53 -0.06 15.19
CA LEU A 193 -13.99 -0.60 16.42
C LEU A 193 -14.78 -1.83 16.82
N PHE A 194 -14.17 -3.00 16.77
CA PHE A 194 -14.77 -4.25 17.21
C PHE A 194 -14.53 -4.46 18.69
N ALA A 195 -15.58 -4.36 19.47
CA ALA A 195 -15.50 -4.28 20.92
C ALA A 195 -16.44 -5.26 21.63
N VAL A 196 -16.04 -5.69 22.81
CA VAL A 196 -16.79 -6.65 23.63
C VAL A 196 -17.12 -6.07 24.99
N GLU A 197 -18.35 -6.32 25.43
CA GLU A 197 -18.79 -6.17 26.82
C GLU A 197 -19.51 -7.44 27.29
N GLY A 198 -18.97 -8.10 28.30
CA GLY A 198 -19.56 -9.33 28.83
C GLY A 198 -19.58 -10.47 27.79
N PHE A 199 -20.76 -10.81 27.29
CA PHE A 199 -20.99 -11.88 26.32
C PHE A 199 -21.49 -11.37 24.96
N THR A 200 -21.37 -10.08 24.70
CA THR A 200 -21.82 -9.45 23.47
C THR A 200 -20.64 -8.76 22.76
N ALA A 201 -20.66 -8.73 21.44
CA ALA A 201 -19.71 -8.00 20.63
C ALA A 201 -20.44 -6.99 19.75
N HIS A 202 -19.89 -5.81 19.68
CA HIS A 202 -20.46 -4.68 18.98
C HIS A 202 -19.44 -4.00 18.10
N VAL A 203 -19.91 -3.35 17.03
CA VAL A 203 -19.08 -2.49 16.17
C VAL A 203 -19.47 -1.05 16.44
N PHE A 204 -18.46 -0.23 16.73
CA PHE A 204 -18.60 1.23 16.88
C PHE A 204 -17.94 1.90 15.69
N ASP A 205 -18.38 3.11 15.37
CA ASP A 205 -17.88 3.90 14.26
C ASP A 205 -17.15 5.13 14.77
N TYR A 206 -15.92 5.31 14.29
CA TYR A 206 -15.14 6.53 14.44
C TYR A 206 -14.94 7.17 13.07
N ASN A 207 -15.53 8.34 12.86
CA ASN A 207 -15.34 9.15 11.66
C ASN A 207 -14.04 9.95 11.79
N ILE A 208 -13.06 9.67 10.92
CA ILE A 208 -11.72 10.27 10.98
C ILE A 208 -11.75 11.76 10.61
N GLU A 209 -12.54 12.11 9.59
CA GLU A 209 -12.63 13.51 9.11
C GLU A 209 -13.33 14.42 10.13
N ALA A 210 -14.39 13.92 10.73
CA ALA A 210 -15.14 14.65 11.75
C ALA A 210 -14.47 14.65 13.13
N ASP A 211 -13.39 13.85 13.33
CA ASP A 211 -12.75 13.58 14.63
C ASP A 211 -13.80 13.26 15.71
N SER A 212 -14.72 12.37 15.39
CA SER A 212 -15.87 12.07 16.25
C SER A 212 -16.29 10.61 16.19
N MET A 213 -16.85 10.14 17.30
CA MET A 213 -17.38 8.79 17.44
C MET A 213 -18.80 8.84 17.98
N ASP A 214 -19.72 8.05 17.40
CA ASP A 214 -21.01 7.82 18.00
C ASP A 214 -20.81 6.99 19.30
N PRO A 215 -21.35 7.42 20.44
CA PRO A 215 -21.26 6.64 21.66
C PRO A 215 -22.07 5.32 21.61
N ASN A 216 -22.97 5.18 20.64
CA ASN A 216 -23.72 3.98 20.41
C ASN A 216 -23.02 3.08 19.39
N TYR A 217 -23.16 1.77 19.56
CA TYR A 217 -22.70 0.85 18.53
C TYR A 217 -23.60 0.94 17.28
N ILE A 218 -22.98 0.78 16.12
CA ILE A 218 -23.67 0.76 14.82
C ILE A 218 -24.14 -0.63 14.42
N PHE A 219 -23.55 -1.68 15.01
CA PHE A 219 -23.91 -3.06 14.71
C PHE A 219 -23.71 -3.98 15.92
N ASP A 220 -24.69 -4.85 16.18
CA ASP A 220 -24.62 -5.92 17.19
C ASP A 220 -24.14 -7.21 16.53
N PHE A 221 -22.84 -7.49 16.65
CA PHE A 221 -22.24 -8.68 16.06
C PHE A 221 -22.69 -9.99 16.73
N SER A 222 -23.34 -9.90 17.91
CA SER A 222 -23.87 -11.07 18.64
C SER A 222 -25.03 -11.76 17.92
N VAL A 223 -25.57 -11.13 16.85
CA VAL A 223 -26.59 -11.75 15.98
C VAL A 223 -26.02 -12.79 15.01
N THR A 224 -24.69 -12.90 14.90
CA THR A 224 -24.02 -13.83 13.99
C THR A 224 -24.46 -15.27 14.20
N PRO A 225 -24.91 -16.00 13.15
CA PRO A 225 -25.22 -17.40 13.25
C PRO A 225 -24.11 -18.23 13.87
N GLY A 226 -24.40 -19.03 14.85
CA GLY A 226 -23.40 -19.81 15.60
C GLY A 226 -22.80 -19.09 16.81
N TRP A 227 -23.26 -17.88 17.14
CA TRP A 227 -22.74 -17.08 18.25
C TRP A 227 -22.59 -17.86 19.56
N GLY A 228 -23.62 -18.18 20.23
CA GLY A 228 -23.57 -18.83 21.56
C GLY A 228 -22.99 -17.87 22.64
N TYR A 229 -22.41 -18.45 23.69
CA TYR A 229 -21.76 -17.67 24.77
C TYR A 229 -20.29 -17.42 24.44
N ALA A 230 -20.02 -16.42 23.61
CA ALA A 230 -18.67 -15.98 23.32
C ALA A 230 -18.10 -15.15 24.47
N CYS A 231 -16.81 -15.12 24.63
CA CYS A 231 -16.18 -14.50 25.78
C CYS A 231 -15.23 -13.34 25.43
N SER A 232 -14.79 -13.21 24.19
CA SER A 232 -14.03 -12.03 23.72
C SER A 232 -14.04 -11.94 22.22
N ALA A 233 -13.77 -10.74 21.67
CA ALA A 233 -13.46 -10.58 20.28
C ALA A 233 -11.99 -10.95 20.04
N GLY A 234 -11.68 -11.52 18.88
CA GLY A 234 -10.34 -11.85 18.46
C GLY A 234 -9.71 -10.71 17.70
N GLY A 235 -10.25 -10.33 16.57
CA GLY A 235 -9.78 -9.27 15.71
C GLY A 235 -10.86 -8.87 14.70
N ALA A 236 -10.59 -7.83 13.92
CA ALA A 236 -11.47 -7.42 12.84
C ALA A 236 -10.65 -7.01 11.61
N PHE A 237 -11.26 -7.19 10.45
CA PHE A 237 -10.69 -6.78 9.17
C PHE A 237 -11.80 -6.25 8.27
N ILE A 238 -11.48 -5.27 7.45
CA ILE A 238 -12.37 -4.80 6.38
C ILE A 238 -11.62 -4.91 5.06
N GLY A 239 -12.26 -5.56 4.08
CA GLY A 239 -11.68 -5.73 2.76
C GLY A 239 -12.71 -6.23 1.75
N GLU A 240 -12.33 -6.24 0.48
CA GLU A 240 -13.19 -6.71 -0.58
C GLU A 240 -13.44 -8.21 -0.49
N CYS A 241 -14.70 -8.60 -0.64
CA CYS A 241 -15.10 -9.99 -0.73
C CYS A 241 -16.30 -10.12 -1.70
N ASN A 242 -16.08 -10.82 -2.82
CA ASN A 242 -17.10 -11.06 -3.82
C ASN A 242 -17.80 -9.78 -4.35
N GLY A 243 -17.00 -8.72 -4.60
CA GLY A 243 -17.50 -7.46 -5.15
C GLY A 243 -18.21 -6.55 -4.15
N SER A 244 -18.15 -6.86 -2.86
CA SER A 244 -18.63 -6.01 -1.78
C SER A 244 -17.48 -5.72 -0.81
N ILE A 245 -17.47 -4.54 -0.18
CA ILE A 245 -16.67 -4.35 1.02
C ILE A 245 -17.32 -5.14 2.15
N CYS A 246 -16.52 -5.91 2.85
CA CYS A 246 -17.01 -6.77 3.93
C CYS A 246 -16.24 -6.52 5.24
N PHE A 247 -16.98 -6.56 6.32
CA PHE A 247 -16.46 -6.64 7.69
C PHE A 247 -16.30 -8.11 8.07
N PHE A 248 -15.09 -8.48 8.49
CA PHE A 248 -14.73 -9.79 9.03
C PHE A 248 -14.51 -9.63 10.53
N GLY A 249 -15.24 -10.35 11.34
CA GLY A 249 -15.05 -10.37 12.79
C GLY A 249 -14.68 -11.76 13.28
N ASP A 250 -13.59 -11.87 14.05
CA ASP A 250 -13.23 -13.10 14.76
C ASP A 250 -13.70 -13.00 16.21
N VAL A 251 -14.35 -14.03 16.68
CA VAL A 251 -14.81 -14.15 18.05
C VAL A 251 -14.06 -15.26 18.75
N ASP A 252 -13.26 -14.91 19.75
CA ASP A 252 -12.54 -15.88 20.57
C ASP A 252 -13.50 -16.63 21.49
N LYS A 253 -13.90 -17.77 21.00
CA LYS A 253 -14.57 -18.81 21.78
C LYS A 253 -13.89 -20.15 21.48
N SER A 254 -14.35 -21.24 22.03
CA SER A 254 -13.72 -22.53 21.77
C SER A 254 -14.70 -23.50 21.13
N PRO A 255 -14.61 -23.75 19.81
CA PRO A 255 -13.74 -23.14 18.80
C PRO A 255 -14.20 -21.71 18.40
N ASN A 256 -13.31 -20.92 17.78
CA ASN A 256 -13.62 -19.55 17.31
C ASN A 256 -14.72 -19.51 16.26
N LEU A 257 -15.38 -18.36 16.17
CA LEU A 257 -16.41 -18.08 15.17
C LEU A 257 -15.97 -16.89 14.32
N ILE A 258 -15.93 -17.06 13.01
CA ILE A 258 -15.80 -15.96 12.04
C ILE A 258 -17.18 -15.59 11.55
N GLY A 259 -17.49 -14.28 11.54
CA GLY A 259 -18.68 -13.71 10.91
C GLY A 259 -18.29 -12.70 9.86
N ILE A 260 -18.99 -12.69 8.73
CA ILE A 260 -18.72 -11.81 7.59
C ILE A 260 -20.02 -11.10 7.20
N TYR A 261 -19.92 -9.76 7.10
CA TYR A 261 -21.04 -8.88 6.78
C TYR A 261 -20.63 -7.89 5.70
N ALA A 262 -21.51 -7.66 4.72
CA ALA A 262 -21.28 -6.65 3.70
C ALA A 262 -21.46 -5.23 4.30
N LEU A 263 -20.66 -4.29 3.83
CA LEU A 263 -20.75 -2.86 4.18
C LEU A 263 -21.21 -2.00 3.00
N GLY A 264 -21.42 -2.59 1.85
CA GLY A 264 -21.84 -1.96 0.60
C GLY A 264 -21.08 -2.53 -0.60
N ASP A 265 -21.42 -2.03 -1.78
CA ASP A 265 -20.71 -2.41 -3.01
C ASP A 265 -19.31 -1.77 -3.03
N TYR A 266 -18.33 -2.54 -3.43
CA TYR A 266 -16.95 -2.05 -3.50
C TYR A 266 -16.67 -1.40 -4.85
N THR A 267 -16.29 -0.13 -4.82
CA THR A 267 -15.65 0.53 -5.95
C THR A 267 -14.20 0.79 -5.53
N PRO A 268 -13.21 0.05 -6.06
CA PRO A 268 -11.82 0.30 -5.68
C PRO A 268 -11.46 1.74 -6.00
N THR A 269 -11.10 2.51 -4.98
CA THR A 269 -10.44 3.79 -5.20
C THR A 269 -8.95 3.50 -5.19
N PRO A 270 -8.25 3.65 -6.31
CA PRO A 270 -6.81 3.49 -6.32
C PRO A 270 -6.17 4.41 -5.29
N PRO A 271 -5.10 4.00 -4.60
CA PRO A 271 -4.41 4.87 -3.65
C PRO A 271 -4.00 6.17 -4.35
N THR A 272 -4.22 7.29 -3.67
CA THR A 272 -3.84 8.60 -4.21
C THR A 272 -2.32 8.66 -4.34
N PRO A 273 -1.79 8.90 -5.55
CA PRO A 273 -0.34 8.98 -5.72
C PRO A 273 0.21 10.20 -4.97
N PRO A 274 1.38 10.08 -4.33
CA PRO A 274 2.03 11.22 -3.68
C PRO A 274 2.29 12.35 -4.68
N GLU A 275 2.42 13.58 -4.19
CA GLU A 275 2.78 14.72 -5.04
C GLU A 275 4.22 14.56 -5.55
N GLY A 276 4.45 14.91 -6.82
CA GLY A 276 5.78 14.88 -7.42
C GLY A 276 6.11 13.59 -8.16
N ASN A 277 7.37 13.45 -8.58
CA ASN A 277 7.91 12.21 -9.12
C ASN A 277 8.03 11.19 -8.01
N ILE A 278 7.84 9.91 -8.35
CA ILE A 278 7.79 8.85 -7.35
C ILE A 278 8.98 7.92 -7.55
N PHE A 279 9.79 7.77 -6.51
CA PHE A 279 10.99 6.94 -6.51
C PHE A 279 10.79 5.69 -5.63
N PHE A 280 11.25 4.54 -6.13
CA PHE A 280 11.21 3.25 -5.43
C PHE A 280 12.59 2.61 -5.46
N ASP A 281 13.18 2.42 -4.29
CA ASP A 281 14.49 1.79 -4.10
C ASP A 281 14.41 0.36 -3.57
N PHE A 282 13.21 -0.16 -3.38
CA PHE A 282 12.91 -1.49 -2.85
C PHE A 282 13.61 -1.88 -1.54
N ASN A 283 14.17 -0.93 -0.80
CA ASN A 283 14.75 -1.19 0.52
C ASN A 283 13.71 -1.70 1.53
N ASP A 284 12.47 -1.28 1.37
CA ASP A 284 11.33 -1.73 2.15
C ASP A 284 10.61 -2.93 1.49
N GLY A 285 11.25 -3.56 0.50
CA GLY A 285 10.70 -4.69 -0.26
C GLY A 285 9.85 -4.26 -1.45
N ILE A 286 9.11 -5.22 -2.01
CA ILE A 286 8.24 -5.03 -3.18
C ILE A 286 6.92 -4.30 -2.82
N MET A 287 6.84 -3.75 -1.62
CA MET A 287 5.65 -3.17 -1.02
C MET A 287 4.88 -2.25 -1.96
N ARG A 288 3.58 -2.44 -2.03
CA ARG A 288 2.60 -1.73 -2.87
C ARG A 288 2.60 -2.07 -4.36
N TRP A 289 3.63 -2.72 -4.87
CA TRP A 289 3.63 -3.17 -6.25
C TRP A 289 2.77 -4.43 -6.38
N THR A 290 1.87 -4.45 -7.34
CA THR A 290 1.11 -5.67 -7.65
C THR A 290 1.99 -6.58 -8.50
N THR A 291 2.04 -7.86 -8.17
CA THR A 291 2.71 -8.88 -8.99
C THR A 291 1.68 -9.75 -9.67
N ILE A 292 1.83 -9.97 -10.98
CA ILE A 292 0.97 -10.86 -11.75
C ILE A 292 1.85 -11.97 -12.33
N ASP A 293 1.54 -13.21 -11.96
CA ASP A 293 2.09 -14.42 -12.51
C ASP A 293 1.14 -14.89 -13.61
N ALA A 294 1.40 -14.49 -14.87
CA ALA A 294 0.47 -14.69 -15.96
C ALA A 294 0.63 -16.06 -16.66
N ASP A 295 1.68 -16.80 -16.36
CA ASP A 295 1.90 -18.18 -16.82
C ASP A 295 1.55 -19.24 -15.76
N ASP A 296 1.15 -18.80 -14.56
CA ASP A 296 0.65 -19.63 -13.45
C ASP A 296 1.64 -20.74 -13.05
N ASP A 297 2.94 -20.45 -13.13
CA ASP A 297 4.00 -21.40 -12.79
C ASP A 297 4.43 -21.33 -11.31
N GLY A 298 3.92 -20.33 -10.57
CA GLY A 298 4.19 -20.11 -9.15
C GLY A 298 5.47 -19.32 -8.90
N TYR A 299 6.19 -18.88 -9.94
CA TYR A 299 7.33 -17.97 -9.85
C TYR A 299 6.90 -16.58 -10.31
N CYS A 300 7.16 -15.58 -9.52
CA CYS A 300 6.83 -14.20 -9.85
C CYS A 300 7.90 -13.24 -9.31
N TRP A 301 7.70 -11.95 -9.43
CA TRP A 301 8.57 -10.94 -8.85
C TRP A 301 8.63 -11.06 -7.32
N THR A 302 9.85 -11.03 -6.78
CA THR A 302 10.10 -11.09 -5.33
C THR A 302 11.22 -10.12 -4.95
N THR A 303 11.34 -9.78 -3.66
CA THR A 303 12.46 -9.00 -3.14
C THR A 303 13.72 -9.85 -3.04
N ARG A 304 14.87 -9.32 -3.47
CA ARG A 304 16.16 -10.02 -3.43
C ARG A 304 17.19 -9.23 -2.62
N GLN A 305 17.67 -9.83 -1.53
CA GLN A 305 18.71 -9.25 -0.70
C GLN A 305 20.10 -9.44 -1.34
N ASN A 306 21.02 -8.49 -1.10
CA ASN A 306 22.39 -8.44 -1.60
C ASN A 306 22.53 -8.29 -3.12
N TRP A 307 21.48 -7.84 -3.78
CA TRP A 307 21.44 -7.58 -5.23
C TRP A 307 20.86 -6.21 -5.54
N GLY A 308 21.00 -5.22 -4.67
CA GLY A 308 20.55 -3.85 -4.91
C GLY A 308 21.59 -3.00 -5.66
N TYR A 309 21.15 -1.87 -6.21
CA TYR A 309 21.96 -0.91 -6.97
C TYR A 309 22.31 0.31 -6.11
N PRO A 310 23.56 0.80 -6.26
CA PRO A 310 24.85 0.10 -6.11
C PRO A 310 25.20 -0.04 -4.65
N GLU A 311 24.51 0.69 -3.77
CA GLU A 311 24.72 0.71 -2.31
C GLU A 311 23.50 0.21 -1.55
N ASN A 312 22.43 -0.14 -2.26
CA ASN A 312 21.18 -0.67 -1.75
C ASN A 312 21.34 -2.16 -1.39
N PRO A 313 20.80 -2.63 -0.26
CA PRO A 313 20.85 -4.04 0.06
C PRO A 313 19.84 -4.89 -0.72
N TYR A 314 18.80 -4.28 -1.31
CA TYR A 314 17.68 -4.98 -1.94
C TYR A 314 17.41 -4.52 -3.36
N SER A 315 16.86 -5.42 -4.16
CA SER A 315 16.23 -5.17 -5.45
C SER A 315 15.01 -6.08 -5.59
N VAL A 316 14.24 -5.95 -6.66
CA VAL A 316 13.23 -6.94 -7.05
C VAL A 316 13.77 -7.83 -8.15
N THR A 317 13.40 -9.11 -8.13
CA THR A 317 13.90 -10.12 -9.05
C THR A 317 12.79 -10.99 -9.59
N SER A 318 12.94 -11.43 -10.84
CA SER A 318 12.11 -12.45 -11.48
C SER A 318 13.01 -13.48 -12.16
N ALA A 319 12.67 -14.76 -12.07
CA ALA A 319 13.48 -15.89 -12.55
C ALA A 319 13.04 -16.38 -13.93
N SER A 320 14.02 -16.75 -14.77
CA SER A 320 13.84 -17.53 -15.99
C SER A 320 14.47 -18.93 -15.89
N TYR A 321 15.03 -19.26 -14.73
CA TYR A 321 15.60 -20.58 -14.39
C TYR A 321 15.52 -20.81 -12.88
N ASP A 322 15.09 -22.00 -12.47
CA ASP A 322 15.12 -22.44 -11.08
C ASP A 322 16.37 -23.29 -10.82
N ASP A 323 17.29 -22.76 -10.01
CA ASP A 323 18.57 -23.40 -9.67
C ASP A 323 18.41 -24.57 -8.66
N ILE A 324 17.29 -24.64 -7.95
CA ILE A 324 17.00 -25.71 -6.99
C ILE A 324 16.54 -26.96 -7.71
N THR A 325 15.58 -26.83 -8.60
CA THR A 325 15.04 -27.94 -9.40
C THR A 325 15.81 -28.17 -10.69
N GLN A 326 16.71 -27.24 -11.07
CA GLN A 326 17.45 -27.21 -12.32
C GLN A 326 16.52 -27.25 -13.55
N THR A 327 15.49 -26.39 -13.51
CA THR A 327 14.45 -26.34 -14.52
C THR A 327 14.41 -24.95 -15.15
N ALA A 328 14.38 -24.90 -16.48
CA ALA A 328 14.13 -23.68 -17.22
C ALA A 328 12.67 -23.23 -17.00
N LEU A 329 12.48 -21.94 -16.68
CA LEU A 329 11.19 -21.27 -16.57
C LEU A 329 10.93 -20.46 -17.83
N HIS A 330 9.67 -20.08 -18.04
CA HIS A 330 9.23 -19.28 -19.17
C HIS A 330 8.39 -18.10 -18.65
N PRO A 331 9.02 -17.12 -17.96
CA PRO A 331 8.27 -16.11 -17.23
C PRO A 331 7.30 -15.32 -18.10
N GLN A 332 6.14 -15.00 -17.55
CA GLN A 332 5.22 -13.95 -17.97
C GLN A 332 4.81 -13.14 -16.74
N ASN A 333 5.79 -12.51 -16.12
CA ASN A 333 5.69 -11.90 -14.79
C ASN A 333 5.61 -10.39 -14.89
N TYR A 334 4.56 -9.80 -14.33
CA TYR A 334 4.34 -8.35 -14.29
C TYR A 334 4.63 -7.81 -12.89
N LEU A 335 5.39 -6.73 -12.83
CA LEU A 335 5.60 -5.89 -11.65
C LEU A 335 4.88 -4.57 -11.90
N VAL A 336 3.70 -4.41 -11.34
CA VAL A 336 2.79 -3.30 -11.64
C VAL A 336 2.89 -2.20 -10.59
N SER A 337 3.00 -0.95 -11.03
CA SER A 337 3.08 0.21 -10.15
C SER A 337 1.88 0.31 -9.20
N PRO A 338 2.10 0.76 -7.96
CA PRO A 338 1.04 0.85 -6.96
C PRO A 338 0.01 1.94 -7.25
N TYR A 339 0.36 2.88 -8.12
CA TYR A 339 -0.46 4.05 -8.39
C TYR A 339 -0.89 4.10 -9.85
N LYS A 340 -2.13 4.52 -10.07
CA LYS A 340 -2.64 4.95 -11.36
C LYS A 340 -2.43 6.45 -11.47
N LEU A 341 -1.57 6.90 -12.40
CA LEU A 341 -1.17 8.30 -12.50
C LEU A 341 -0.83 8.71 -13.94
N ASP A 342 -0.95 9.99 -14.23
CA ASP A 342 -0.44 10.57 -15.49
C ASP A 342 1.09 10.60 -15.41
N CYS A 343 1.72 9.68 -16.16
CA CYS A 343 3.16 9.42 -16.18
C CYS A 343 3.73 9.65 -17.57
N GLU A 344 4.76 10.50 -17.69
CA GLU A 344 5.39 10.82 -18.97
C GLU A 344 6.63 9.98 -19.28
N GLU A 345 7.26 9.39 -18.24
CA GLU A 345 8.48 8.61 -18.37
C GLU A 345 8.66 7.69 -17.16
N ILE A 346 9.22 6.52 -17.39
CA ILE A 346 9.75 5.65 -16.33
C ILE A 346 11.25 5.45 -16.56
N THR A 347 12.05 5.60 -15.50
CA THR A 347 13.45 5.17 -15.51
C THR A 347 13.67 4.09 -14.45
N PHE A 348 14.62 3.20 -14.71
CA PHE A 348 14.96 2.12 -13.77
C PHE A 348 16.31 1.52 -14.06
N MET A 349 16.89 0.85 -13.07
CA MET A 349 18.10 0.07 -13.22
C MET A 349 17.75 -1.41 -13.41
N ALA A 350 18.47 -2.09 -14.33
CA ALA A 350 18.31 -3.53 -14.54
C ALA A 350 19.65 -4.24 -14.64
N CYS A 351 19.74 -5.47 -14.09
CA CYS A 351 20.90 -6.32 -14.27
C CYS A 351 20.52 -7.83 -14.33
N ALA A 352 21.37 -8.62 -15.00
CA ALA A 352 21.32 -10.07 -14.90
C ALA A 352 22.22 -10.58 -13.78
N GLN A 353 21.79 -11.60 -13.06
CA GLN A 353 22.63 -12.23 -12.02
C GLN A 353 23.70 -13.14 -12.62
N ASP A 354 23.47 -13.75 -13.78
CA ASP A 354 24.44 -14.61 -14.45
C ASP A 354 25.03 -13.94 -15.69
N ALA A 355 26.37 -13.78 -15.69
CA ALA A 355 27.10 -13.20 -16.81
C ALA A 355 27.28 -14.17 -17.99
N GLU A 356 27.13 -15.47 -17.80
CA GLU A 356 27.21 -16.48 -18.86
C GLU A 356 25.85 -16.67 -19.55
N HIS A 357 24.76 -16.33 -18.85
CA HIS A 357 23.40 -16.38 -19.34
C HIS A 357 22.67 -15.03 -19.07
N PRO A 358 23.12 -13.93 -19.71
CA PRO A 358 22.64 -12.60 -19.35
C PRO A 358 21.41 -12.16 -20.14
N THR A 359 20.91 -12.96 -21.10
CA THR A 359 19.92 -12.53 -22.09
C THR A 359 18.52 -12.65 -21.56
N GLU A 360 18.26 -11.98 -20.40
CA GLU A 360 16.89 -11.83 -19.90
C GLU A 360 16.14 -10.85 -20.79
N HIS A 361 14.91 -11.19 -21.20
CA HIS A 361 14.04 -10.34 -21.98
C HIS A 361 12.99 -9.69 -21.12
N PHE A 362 12.87 -8.37 -21.19
CA PHE A 362 11.94 -7.61 -20.37
C PHE A 362 11.42 -6.39 -21.10
N GLY A 363 10.35 -5.80 -20.56
CA GLY A 363 9.75 -4.63 -21.17
C GLY A 363 8.99 -3.78 -20.17
N VAL A 364 8.42 -2.70 -20.67
CA VAL A 364 7.48 -1.84 -19.97
C VAL A 364 6.13 -1.97 -20.62
N ALA A 365 5.11 -2.15 -19.79
CA ALA A 365 3.71 -2.23 -20.21
C ALA A 365 2.87 -1.19 -19.50
N VAL A 366 1.75 -0.82 -20.10
CA VAL A 366 0.82 0.19 -19.61
C VAL A 366 -0.60 -0.35 -19.61
N SER A 367 -1.33 -0.09 -18.52
CA SER A 367 -2.78 -0.30 -18.44
C SER A 367 -3.51 1.00 -18.13
N THR A 368 -4.60 1.26 -18.84
CA THR A 368 -5.53 2.37 -18.57
C THR A 368 -6.74 1.93 -17.75
N THR A 369 -6.86 0.66 -17.45
CA THR A 369 -8.00 0.01 -16.78
C THR A 369 -7.61 -0.52 -15.41
N GLY A 370 -7.18 -1.75 -15.30
CA GLY A 370 -6.86 -2.46 -14.07
C GLY A 370 -5.36 -2.66 -13.84
N ASN A 371 -5.03 -3.22 -12.68
CA ASN A 371 -3.66 -3.54 -12.27
C ASN A 371 -3.47 -4.99 -11.82
N THR A 372 -4.48 -5.85 -11.97
CA THR A 372 -4.48 -7.23 -11.49
C THR A 372 -4.56 -8.28 -12.58
N ASP A 373 -4.88 -7.89 -13.82
CA ASP A 373 -5.01 -8.79 -14.95
C ASP A 373 -3.98 -8.44 -16.03
N ALA A 374 -3.21 -9.42 -16.49
CA ALA A 374 -2.21 -9.24 -17.55
C ALA A 374 -2.84 -8.81 -18.89
N GLU A 375 -4.10 -9.19 -19.15
CA GLU A 375 -4.83 -8.80 -20.38
C GLU A 375 -5.11 -7.29 -20.42
N ASP A 376 -5.10 -6.58 -19.30
CA ASP A 376 -5.26 -5.12 -19.24
C ASP A 376 -4.03 -4.35 -19.77
N PHE A 377 -2.89 -5.02 -19.87
CA PHE A 377 -1.61 -4.39 -20.17
C PHE A 377 -1.22 -4.49 -21.65
N THR A 378 -0.68 -3.38 -22.17
CA THR A 378 -0.08 -3.32 -23.50
C THR A 378 1.40 -3.05 -23.37
N ILE A 379 2.25 -3.93 -23.92
CA ILE A 379 3.71 -3.71 -23.99
C ILE A 379 3.97 -2.48 -24.88
N VAL A 380 4.66 -1.49 -24.33
CA VAL A 380 5.01 -0.24 -25.02
C VAL A 380 6.48 -0.14 -25.37
N TRP A 381 7.31 -0.93 -24.69
CA TRP A 381 8.75 -1.00 -24.93
C TRP A 381 9.27 -2.36 -24.45
N GLU A 382 10.26 -2.94 -25.14
CA GLU A 382 10.91 -4.20 -24.77
C GLU A 382 12.35 -4.29 -25.26
N THR A 383 13.18 -5.06 -24.56
CA THR A 383 14.57 -5.29 -24.94
C THR A 383 15.13 -6.56 -24.33
N ASP A 384 16.25 -7.04 -24.88
CA ASP A 384 17.09 -8.07 -24.25
C ASP A 384 18.16 -7.39 -23.40
N LEU A 385 18.39 -7.89 -22.20
CA LEU A 385 19.52 -7.49 -21.38
C LEU A 385 20.78 -8.15 -21.94
N THR A 386 21.78 -7.35 -22.28
CA THR A 386 23.06 -7.83 -22.80
C THR A 386 24.17 -7.55 -21.79
N ALA A 387 24.07 -8.14 -20.61
CA ALA A 387 25.01 -7.93 -19.53
C ALA A 387 26.43 -8.37 -19.91
N LYS A 388 27.42 -7.61 -19.44
CA LYS A 388 28.84 -7.90 -19.65
C LYS A 388 29.49 -8.59 -18.46
N ALA A 389 28.82 -8.54 -17.31
CA ALA A 389 29.25 -9.15 -16.05
C ALA A 389 28.04 -9.31 -15.11
N SER A 390 28.12 -10.32 -14.24
CA SER A 390 27.16 -10.51 -13.17
C SER A 390 27.06 -9.25 -12.29
N GLY A 391 25.84 -8.80 -11.99
CA GLY A 391 25.61 -7.61 -11.19
C GLY A 391 26.03 -6.28 -11.86
N PHE A 392 26.23 -6.27 -13.17
CA PHE A 392 26.45 -5.01 -13.89
C PHE A 392 25.10 -4.38 -14.23
N TRP A 393 24.83 -3.23 -13.65
CA TRP A 393 23.58 -2.52 -13.79
C TRP A 393 23.57 -1.58 -14.99
N TYR A 394 22.44 -1.53 -15.68
CA TYR A 394 22.16 -0.63 -16.81
C TYR A 394 20.94 0.21 -16.48
N GLU A 395 21.04 1.49 -16.78
CA GLU A 395 19.91 2.41 -16.70
C GLU A 395 19.09 2.34 -17.99
N TYR A 396 17.77 2.31 -17.82
CA TYR A 396 16.79 2.36 -18.90
C TYR A 396 15.85 3.53 -18.67
N ASP A 397 15.49 4.18 -19.78
CA ASP A 397 14.48 5.23 -19.83
C ASP A 397 13.43 4.88 -20.89
N VAL A 398 12.15 5.00 -20.53
CA VAL A 398 11.04 4.68 -21.45
C VAL A 398 10.06 5.84 -21.48
N ASP A 399 9.85 6.39 -22.67
CA ASP A 399 8.95 7.50 -22.95
C ASP A 399 7.49 7.02 -22.95
N LEU A 400 6.67 7.55 -22.04
CA LEU A 400 5.25 7.24 -21.88
C LEU A 400 4.34 8.40 -22.32
N ARG A 401 4.87 9.47 -22.93
CA ARG A 401 4.09 10.64 -23.34
C ARG A 401 2.98 10.34 -24.35
N ALA A 402 2.99 9.16 -24.97
CA ALA A 402 1.85 8.70 -25.78
C ALA A 402 0.55 8.56 -24.96
N TYR A 403 0.65 8.46 -23.64
CA TYR A 403 -0.46 8.35 -22.69
C TYR A 403 -0.73 9.63 -21.90
N GLN A 404 -0.04 10.72 -22.23
CA GLN A 404 -0.17 12.01 -21.53
C GLN A 404 -1.62 12.46 -21.41
N GLY A 405 -2.03 12.89 -20.23
CA GLY A 405 -3.40 13.29 -19.91
C GLY A 405 -4.33 12.10 -19.56
N GLN A 406 -3.76 10.91 -19.40
CA GLN A 406 -4.46 9.72 -18.93
C GLN A 406 -3.74 9.16 -17.70
N ASP A 407 -4.49 8.84 -16.67
CA ASP A 407 -3.95 8.06 -15.57
C ASP A 407 -3.73 6.61 -16.02
N ILE A 408 -2.53 6.10 -15.82
CA ILE A 408 -2.10 4.75 -16.22
C ILE A 408 -1.44 4.03 -15.05
N TYR A 409 -1.55 2.70 -15.04
CA TYR A 409 -0.62 1.84 -14.34
C TYR A 409 0.56 1.52 -15.25
N VAL A 410 1.77 1.52 -14.71
CA VAL A 410 2.99 1.13 -15.43
C VAL A 410 3.50 -0.18 -14.84
N ALA A 411 3.84 -1.13 -15.70
CA ALA A 411 4.40 -2.40 -15.27
C ALA A 411 5.76 -2.65 -15.94
N ILE A 412 6.70 -3.25 -15.18
CA ILE A 412 7.86 -3.93 -15.75
C ILE A 412 7.49 -5.39 -15.95
N VAL A 413 7.73 -5.92 -17.13
CA VAL A 413 7.34 -7.27 -17.52
C VAL A 413 8.57 -8.09 -17.84
N HIS A 414 8.72 -9.24 -17.21
CA HIS A 414 9.73 -10.25 -17.54
C HIS A 414 9.07 -11.36 -18.35
N PHE A 415 9.46 -11.55 -19.60
CA PHE A 415 8.78 -12.43 -20.54
C PHE A 415 9.67 -12.79 -21.73
N ASN A 416 9.20 -13.67 -22.62
CA ASN A 416 9.87 -14.06 -23.87
C ASN A 416 11.33 -14.53 -23.71
N CYS A 417 11.72 -15.00 -22.55
CA CYS A 417 13.04 -15.60 -22.29
C CYS A 417 12.89 -16.93 -21.54
N SER A 418 13.97 -17.65 -21.43
CA SER A 418 14.05 -18.91 -20.69
C SER A 418 15.51 -19.30 -20.51
N ASP A 419 15.78 -20.08 -19.44
CA ASP A 419 17.10 -20.71 -19.23
C ASP A 419 18.24 -19.69 -19.14
N GLN A 420 17.97 -18.49 -18.60
CA GLN A 420 18.98 -17.47 -18.35
C GLN A 420 19.39 -17.48 -16.87
N PHE A 421 18.66 -17.00 -15.96
CA PHE A 421 18.71 -17.15 -14.52
C PHE A 421 17.76 -16.18 -13.82
N MET A 422 18.21 -14.97 -13.52
CA MET A 422 17.41 -13.96 -12.82
C MET A 422 17.68 -12.56 -13.35
N LEU A 423 16.60 -11.85 -13.63
CA LEU A 423 16.54 -10.42 -13.88
C LEU A 423 16.32 -9.68 -12.57
N ASN A 424 17.15 -8.67 -12.28
CA ASN A 424 16.93 -7.76 -11.15
C ASN A 424 16.57 -6.37 -11.66
N ILE A 425 15.65 -5.71 -10.97
CA ILE A 425 15.23 -4.32 -11.20
C ILE A 425 15.38 -3.54 -9.90
N ASP A 426 15.84 -2.29 -10.00
CA ASP A 426 15.98 -1.38 -8.87
C ASP A 426 15.86 0.09 -9.31
N ASP A 427 15.82 1.01 -8.34
CA ASP A 427 15.80 2.45 -8.55
C ASP A 427 14.77 2.90 -9.60
N ILE A 428 13.51 2.45 -9.47
CA ILE A 428 12.44 2.89 -10.37
C ILE A 428 12.03 4.32 -10.04
N MET A 429 12.02 5.18 -11.06
CA MET A 429 11.48 6.53 -10.99
C MET A 429 10.30 6.67 -11.96
N LEU A 430 9.14 7.04 -11.46
CA LEU A 430 7.99 7.44 -12.27
C LEU A 430 7.96 8.97 -12.35
N TYR A 431 8.15 9.51 -13.55
CA TYR A 431 8.05 10.93 -13.81
C TYR A 431 6.60 11.28 -14.14
N ARG A 432 5.97 12.01 -13.24
CA ARG A 432 4.61 12.46 -13.47
C ARG A 432 4.56 13.54 -14.53
N THR A 433 3.57 13.45 -15.41
CA THR A 433 3.18 14.62 -16.18
C THR A 433 2.69 15.63 -15.14
N TYR A 434 3.54 16.58 -14.81
CA TYR A 434 2.99 17.79 -14.22
C TYR A 434 2.10 18.35 -15.33
N ASP A 435 0.81 18.50 -15.07
CA ASP A 435 0.09 19.56 -15.76
C ASP A 435 1.03 20.74 -15.72
N ASN A 436 1.67 21.02 -16.85
CA ASN A 436 2.36 22.29 -17.06
C ASN A 436 1.38 23.27 -16.50
N VAL A 437 1.60 23.75 -15.26
CA VAL A 437 0.69 24.60 -14.50
C VAL A 437 -0.06 25.33 -15.55
N ALA A 438 -1.32 24.90 -15.81
CA ALA A 438 -2.06 25.28 -17.01
C ALA A 438 -1.72 26.73 -17.14
N GLU A 439 -1.03 27.19 -18.19
CA GLU A 439 -0.53 28.54 -18.20
C GLU A 439 -1.62 29.31 -17.54
N ARG A 440 -1.54 29.47 -16.22
CA ARG A 440 -2.41 30.38 -15.55
C ARG A 440 -1.94 31.65 -16.21
N THR A 441 -2.60 31.94 -17.32
CA THR A 441 -2.67 33.25 -17.90
C THR A 441 -3.40 34.15 -16.91
N SER A 442 -2.96 34.04 -15.67
CA SER A 442 -3.04 35.10 -14.70
C SER A 442 -1.66 35.73 -14.75
N ALA A 443 -1.58 36.83 -15.39
CA ALA A 443 -0.53 37.80 -15.40
C ALA A 443 -0.05 38.20 -13.99
N MET A 444 0.44 37.25 -13.18
CA MET A 444 0.84 37.56 -11.81
C MET A 444 2.35 37.54 -11.59
N LEU A 445 3.13 36.92 -12.47
CA LEU A 445 4.59 37.09 -12.56
C LEU A 445 5.07 36.90 -14.00
N SER A 446 5.35 37.97 -14.69
CA SER A 446 6.06 37.94 -15.98
C SER A 446 7.50 38.43 -15.80
N VAL A 447 8.44 37.78 -16.48
CA VAL A 447 9.88 38.10 -16.42
C VAL A 447 10.43 38.17 -17.84
N TYR A 448 10.71 39.36 -18.32
CA TYR A 448 11.20 39.56 -19.69
C TYR A 448 12.17 40.75 -19.86
N PRO A 449 13.05 40.73 -20.89
CA PRO A 449 13.34 39.56 -21.73
C PRO A 449 14.00 38.43 -20.92
N ASN A 450 13.75 37.17 -21.30
CA ASN A 450 14.43 36.03 -20.73
C ASN A 450 14.80 35.06 -21.85
N PRO A 451 16.11 34.90 -22.22
CA PRO A 451 17.27 35.49 -21.58
C PRO A 451 17.38 37.02 -21.77
N SER A 452 17.94 37.68 -20.71
CA SER A 452 18.20 39.11 -20.69
C SER A 452 19.66 39.42 -20.98
N ASN A 453 19.97 40.66 -21.42
CA ASN A 453 21.33 41.20 -21.54
C ASN A 453 21.73 42.14 -20.37
N GLY A 454 21.11 41.94 -19.20
CA GLY A 454 21.36 42.70 -17.98
C GLY A 454 20.09 43.29 -17.40
N ASP A 455 19.32 44.00 -18.20
CA ASP A 455 18.06 44.61 -17.77
C ASP A 455 16.87 43.66 -17.95
N VAL A 456 16.05 43.53 -16.92
CA VAL A 456 14.88 42.66 -16.93
C VAL A 456 13.68 43.39 -16.32
N ILE A 457 12.52 43.20 -16.90
CA ILE A 457 11.26 43.70 -16.41
C ILE A 457 10.54 42.52 -15.70
N ILE A 458 10.04 42.80 -14.53
CA ILE A 458 9.26 41.87 -13.74
C ILE A 458 7.89 42.50 -13.52
N GLU A 459 6.84 41.86 -14.03
CA GLU A 459 5.45 42.28 -13.79
C GLU A 459 4.78 41.38 -12.76
N GLY A 460 4.10 42.02 -11.81
CA GLY A 460 3.37 41.37 -10.73
C GLY A 460 3.26 42.25 -9.51
N THR A 461 2.43 41.84 -8.55
CA THR A 461 2.19 42.56 -7.28
C THR A 461 2.47 41.65 -6.11
N GLY A 462 3.35 42.06 -5.19
CA GLY A 462 3.73 41.29 -4.02
C GLY A 462 5.19 41.49 -3.61
N LYS A 463 5.69 40.63 -2.75
CA LYS A 463 7.08 40.61 -2.29
C LYS A 463 7.95 39.89 -3.28
N LEU A 464 8.77 40.64 -4.01
CA LEU A 464 9.75 40.14 -4.95
C LEU A 464 11.02 39.69 -4.23
N ILE A 465 11.45 38.46 -4.49
CA ILE A 465 12.69 37.89 -3.98
C ILE A 465 13.49 37.33 -5.17
N VAL A 466 14.75 37.73 -5.28
CA VAL A 466 15.67 37.24 -6.31
C VAL A 466 16.78 36.46 -5.62
N THR A 467 17.01 35.22 -6.07
CA THR A 467 18.09 34.36 -5.56
C THR A 467 18.99 33.88 -6.70
N ASN A 468 20.26 33.63 -6.41
CA ASN A 468 21.18 32.99 -7.35
C ASN A 468 21.06 31.45 -7.26
N THR A 469 21.83 30.73 -8.08
CA THR A 469 21.86 29.26 -8.13
C THR A 469 22.36 28.60 -6.85
N LEU A 470 22.99 29.33 -5.94
CA LEU A 470 23.43 28.86 -4.63
C LEU A 470 22.38 29.10 -3.55
N GLY A 471 21.20 29.61 -3.91
CA GLY A 471 20.15 29.95 -2.97
C GLY A 471 20.39 31.24 -2.20
N GLN A 472 21.44 32.02 -2.50
CA GLN A 472 21.70 33.28 -1.84
C GLN A 472 20.72 34.34 -2.33
N GLN A 473 20.08 35.05 -1.43
CA GLN A 473 19.18 36.13 -1.74
C GLN A 473 19.97 37.36 -2.21
N ILE A 474 19.74 37.76 -3.47
CA ILE A 474 20.39 38.90 -4.11
C ILE A 474 19.58 40.18 -3.86
N LEU A 475 18.27 40.06 -3.87
CA LEU A 475 17.37 41.19 -3.70
C LEU A 475 16.06 40.74 -3.06
N THR A 476 15.49 41.61 -2.23
CA THR A 476 14.07 41.53 -1.82
C THR A 476 13.47 42.91 -1.78
N ARG A 477 12.26 43.10 -2.31
CA ARG A 477 11.47 44.30 -2.23
C ARG A 477 10.01 44.04 -2.56
N ASP A 478 9.13 44.91 -2.08
CA ASP A 478 7.75 44.87 -2.52
C ASP A 478 7.62 45.59 -3.86
N ILE A 479 6.80 45.01 -4.76
CA ILE A 479 6.48 45.58 -6.06
C ILE A 479 4.96 45.71 -6.21
N ASP A 480 4.54 46.77 -6.84
CA ASP A 480 3.15 47.03 -7.21
C ASP A 480 3.10 47.17 -8.73
N ASN A 481 2.57 46.17 -9.39
CA ASN A 481 2.40 46.06 -10.82
C ASN A 481 3.68 45.74 -11.64
N GLN A 482 4.81 46.46 -11.44
CA GLN A 482 6.01 46.26 -12.27
C GLN A 482 7.29 46.70 -11.53
N ALA A 483 8.40 46.01 -11.86
CA ALA A 483 9.74 46.39 -11.47
C ALA A 483 10.74 46.14 -12.57
N THR A 484 11.75 47.04 -12.72
CA THR A 484 12.90 46.84 -13.54
C THR A 484 14.11 46.51 -12.66
N LEU A 485 14.88 45.50 -13.03
CA LEU A 485 16.10 45.08 -12.39
C LEU A 485 17.24 45.05 -13.41
N THR A 486 18.41 45.42 -12.94
CA THR A 486 19.68 45.20 -13.69
C THR A 486 20.51 44.18 -12.92
N LEU A 487 20.75 43.03 -13.51
CA LEU A 487 21.43 41.91 -12.86
C LEU A 487 22.71 41.54 -13.67
N PRO A 488 23.80 41.18 -12.99
CA PRO A 488 24.98 40.62 -13.65
C PRO A 488 24.68 39.33 -14.43
N THR A 489 25.60 38.98 -15.37
CA THR A 489 25.54 37.68 -16.06
C THR A 489 25.42 36.54 -15.06
N GLY A 490 24.45 35.69 -15.25
CA GLY A 490 24.17 34.58 -14.34
C GLY A 490 22.76 34.00 -14.50
N MET A 491 22.49 32.98 -13.69
CA MET A 491 21.15 32.39 -13.58
C MET A 491 20.52 32.73 -12.20
N TYR A 492 19.30 33.14 -12.25
CA TYR A 492 18.55 33.60 -11.07
C TYR A 492 17.17 32.95 -11.00
N PHE A 493 16.64 32.82 -9.77
CA PHE A 493 15.25 32.48 -9.52
C PHE A 493 14.55 33.72 -9.01
N ILE A 494 13.47 34.07 -9.68
CA ILE A 494 12.62 35.21 -9.37
C ILE A 494 11.37 34.67 -8.67
N ARG A 495 11.18 35.02 -7.41
CA ARG A 495 10.02 34.61 -6.62
C ARG A 495 9.19 35.85 -6.25
N LEU A 496 7.88 35.74 -6.45
CA LEU A 496 6.91 36.76 -6.05
C LEU A 496 5.90 36.13 -5.08
N GLU A 497 5.83 36.68 -3.89
CA GLU A 497 4.93 36.22 -2.81
C GLU A 497 3.83 37.26 -2.59
N ASN A 498 2.59 36.86 -2.57
CA ASN A 498 1.44 37.64 -2.10
C ASN A 498 0.69 36.89 -0.98
N GLU A 499 -0.40 37.47 -0.48
CA GLU A 499 -1.17 36.92 0.68
C GLU A 499 -1.75 35.51 0.42
N LYS A 500 -1.81 35.04 -0.83
CA LYS A 500 -2.49 33.81 -1.19
C LYS A 500 -1.58 32.79 -1.90
N GLU A 501 -0.58 33.26 -2.64
CA GLU A 501 0.19 32.43 -3.57
C GLU A 501 1.65 32.87 -3.68
N THR A 502 2.51 31.93 -4.07
CA THR A 502 3.91 32.17 -4.39
C THR A 502 4.15 31.77 -5.82
N TYR A 503 4.74 32.68 -6.62
CA TYR A 503 5.10 32.45 -8.02
C TYR A 503 6.62 32.40 -8.16
N VAL A 504 7.11 31.49 -8.99
CA VAL A 504 8.56 31.36 -9.25
C VAL A 504 8.80 31.32 -10.75
N ASN A 505 9.81 32.07 -11.20
CA ASN A 505 10.26 32.03 -12.58
C ASN A 505 11.81 31.98 -12.62
N LYS A 506 12.38 31.33 -13.63
CA LYS A 506 13.81 31.23 -13.86
C LYS A 506 14.23 32.32 -14.84
N LEU A 507 15.27 33.08 -14.49
CA LEU A 507 15.85 34.13 -15.33
C LEU A 507 17.28 33.78 -15.71
N VAL A 508 17.63 33.94 -16.98
CA VAL A 508 18.98 33.82 -17.49
C VAL A 508 19.45 35.23 -17.99
N VAL A 509 20.55 35.73 -17.41
CA VAL A 509 21.21 36.95 -17.85
C VAL A 509 22.51 36.58 -18.55
N LYS A 510 22.68 37.03 -19.79
CA LYS A 510 23.84 36.75 -20.66
C LYS A 510 24.94 37.77 -20.50
#